data_ba175ba0651c854ae771f5fa53db30f4
#
_entry.id   ba175ba0651c854ae771f5fa53db30f4
#
_cell.length_a   1.000
_cell.length_b   1.000
_cell.length_c   1.000
_cell.angle_alpha   90.00
_cell.angle_beta   90.00
_cell.angle_gamma   90.00
#
_symmetry.space_group_name_H-M   'P 1'
#
loop_
_entity.id
_entity.type
_entity.pdbx_description
1 polymer ?
#
loop_
_entity_poly.entity_id
_entity_poly.type
_entity_poly.pdbx_seq_one_letter_code
_entity_poly.pdbx_strand_id
1 'polypeptide(L)'
;QTVDFYAVANEAAMIGANNSLSENTSETQLKNLWFTDYQDNIQQYGLPMFCDKQSFQLDFTKVRDESPTDPDHADHSWLEHDDITFELQRPFGKLGVFAAKPAGEIATLKVTGLTMLESGTRLRNYLMTPTAEQLAGIQNASGDIVLSVVEGGAEVTETLADNITLAERQNPANYTPVLAAPFYPFENPYANGGSWNTPGTDGKEHVLKIDYAFGDESRTGYVYMPAVERNTYYAVCCLM
;
A
#
# COMPACT_ATOMS: atom_id res chain seq x y z
N GLN A 1 19.47 -18.77 24.54
CA GLN A 1 19.19 -19.30 23.19
C GLN A 1 18.64 -18.20 22.32
N THR A 2 19.12 -18.07 21.07
CA THR A 2 18.55 -17.15 20.10
C THR A 2 17.28 -17.78 19.50
N VAL A 3 16.19 -17.01 19.50
CA VAL A 3 14.92 -17.40 18.87
C VAL A 3 14.55 -16.34 17.85
N ASP A 4 14.18 -16.77 16.65
CA ASP A 4 13.75 -15.91 15.57
C ASP A 4 12.23 -15.83 15.55
N PHE A 5 11.71 -14.61 15.50
CA PHE A 5 10.28 -14.31 15.47
C PHE A 5 9.90 -13.60 14.19
N TYR A 6 8.73 -13.93 13.70
CA TYR A 6 8.02 -13.24 12.64
C TYR A 6 6.63 -12.89 13.14
N ALA A 7 6.13 -11.72 12.82
CA ALA A 7 4.76 -11.34 13.18
C ALA A 7 3.94 -11.07 11.92
N VAL A 8 2.72 -11.60 11.90
CA VAL A 8 1.73 -11.37 10.84
C VAL A 8 0.40 -11.01 11.47
N ALA A 9 -0.27 -9.99 10.94
CA ALA A 9 -1.60 -9.61 11.35
C ALA A 9 -2.53 -9.55 10.13
N ASN A 10 -3.81 -9.86 10.37
CA ASN A 10 -4.87 -9.84 9.36
C ASN A 10 -4.59 -10.76 8.17
N GLU A 11 -4.01 -11.93 8.41
CA GLU A 11 -3.69 -12.92 7.38
C GLU A 11 -4.94 -13.38 6.60
N ALA A 12 -6.12 -13.31 7.21
CA ALA A 12 -7.39 -13.64 6.55
C ALA A 12 -7.71 -12.73 5.35
N ALA A 13 -7.11 -11.55 5.27
CA ALA A 13 -7.21 -10.67 4.10
C ALA A 13 -6.44 -11.18 2.88
N MET A 14 -5.52 -12.12 3.10
CA MET A 14 -4.74 -12.73 2.02
C MET A 14 -5.53 -13.89 1.42
N ILE A 15 -6.05 -13.70 0.20
CA ILE A 15 -6.70 -14.77 -0.57
C ILE A 15 -5.79 -15.17 -1.72
N GLY A 16 -5.69 -16.49 -1.94
CA GLY A 16 -4.94 -17.09 -3.04
C GLY A 16 -4.39 -18.46 -2.66
N ALA A 17 -3.88 -19.18 -3.61
CA ALA A 17 -3.52 -20.59 -3.48
C ALA A 17 -2.41 -20.91 -2.44
N ASN A 18 -1.68 -19.91 -1.94
CA ASN A 18 -0.57 -20.09 -1.02
C ASN A 18 -0.70 -19.29 0.29
N ASN A 19 -1.91 -18.92 0.70
CA ASN A 19 -2.10 -17.91 1.73
C ASN A 19 -2.58 -18.47 3.07
N SER A 20 -2.30 -19.70 3.38
CA SER A 20 -2.59 -20.27 4.70
C SER A 20 -1.32 -20.34 5.54
N LEU A 21 -1.37 -19.73 6.72
CA LEU A 21 -0.42 -19.97 7.79
C LEU A 21 -0.91 -21.12 8.67
N SER A 22 -0.01 -21.94 9.12
CA SER A 22 -0.28 -23.03 10.06
C SER A 22 0.91 -23.19 11.02
N GLU A 23 0.71 -23.96 12.07
CA GLU A 23 1.80 -24.32 13.01
C GLU A 23 3.01 -25.02 12.35
N ASN A 24 2.81 -25.57 11.14
CA ASN A 24 3.85 -26.24 10.36
C ASN A 24 4.45 -25.34 9.25
N THR A 25 4.09 -24.05 9.19
CA THR A 25 4.64 -23.14 8.19
C THR A 25 6.11 -22.87 8.45
N SER A 26 6.97 -23.31 7.54
CA SER A 26 8.42 -23.06 7.62
C SER A 26 8.74 -21.60 7.27
N GLU A 27 9.92 -21.12 7.71
CA GLU A 27 10.45 -19.80 7.35
C GLU A 27 10.48 -19.59 5.82
N THR A 28 10.91 -20.60 5.07
CA THR A 28 10.95 -20.54 3.60
C THR A 28 9.56 -20.40 3.01
N GLN A 29 8.57 -21.10 3.53
CA GLN A 29 7.18 -20.96 3.08
C GLN A 29 6.64 -19.57 3.42
N LEU A 30 6.89 -19.06 4.63
CA LEU A 30 6.48 -17.72 5.05
C LEU A 30 7.06 -16.64 4.12
N LYS A 31 8.34 -16.70 3.81
CA LYS A 31 9.02 -15.76 2.91
C LYS A 31 8.53 -15.82 1.45
N ASN A 32 7.90 -16.92 1.06
CA ASN A 32 7.34 -17.09 -0.27
C ASN A 32 5.81 -16.92 -0.33
N LEU A 33 5.18 -16.53 0.78
CA LEU A 33 3.75 -16.22 0.78
C LEU A 33 3.47 -14.97 -0.06
N TRP A 34 2.47 -15.07 -0.92
CA TRP A 34 2.01 -13.98 -1.77
C TRP A 34 0.49 -13.96 -1.88
N PHE A 35 -0.06 -12.85 -2.28
CA PHE A 35 -1.49 -12.65 -2.48
C PHE A 35 -1.75 -11.87 -3.77
N THR A 36 -2.92 -12.07 -4.36
CA THR A 36 -3.30 -11.50 -5.65
C THR A 36 -4.47 -10.54 -5.54
N ASP A 37 -5.45 -10.88 -4.74
CA ASP A 37 -6.68 -10.12 -4.63
C ASP A 37 -6.94 -9.78 -3.17
N TYR A 38 -7.12 -8.49 -2.88
CA TYR A 38 -7.16 -8.02 -1.50
C TYR A 38 -8.08 -6.82 -1.27
N GLN A 39 -8.48 -6.08 -2.32
CA GLN A 39 -9.25 -4.84 -2.14
C GLN A 39 -10.56 -5.07 -1.40
N ASP A 40 -11.33 -6.07 -1.82
CA ASP A 40 -12.60 -6.41 -1.19
C ASP A 40 -12.39 -7.04 0.20
N ASN A 41 -11.29 -7.76 0.38
CA ASN A 41 -10.97 -8.45 1.62
C ASN A 41 -10.48 -7.51 2.72
N ILE A 42 -9.82 -6.40 2.36
CA ILE A 42 -9.38 -5.38 3.31
C ILE A 42 -10.56 -4.79 4.09
N GLN A 43 -11.71 -4.60 3.44
CA GLN A 43 -12.90 -4.08 4.11
C GLN A 43 -13.43 -5.06 5.16
N GLN A 44 -13.31 -6.36 4.92
CA GLN A 44 -13.82 -7.39 5.81
C GLN A 44 -12.82 -7.79 6.90
N TYR A 45 -11.54 -7.93 6.57
CA TYR A 45 -10.53 -8.55 7.43
C TYR A 45 -9.42 -7.59 7.88
N GLY A 46 -9.43 -6.34 7.39
CA GLY A 46 -8.38 -5.35 7.66
C GLY A 46 -7.16 -5.51 6.76
N LEU A 47 -6.22 -4.59 6.89
CA LEU A 47 -4.99 -4.60 6.09
C LEU A 47 -4.06 -5.70 6.58
N PRO A 48 -3.58 -6.61 5.72
CA PRO A 48 -2.51 -7.53 6.09
C PRO A 48 -1.25 -6.74 6.47
N MET A 49 -0.59 -7.15 7.52
CA MET A 49 0.64 -6.53 8.00
C MET A 49 1.63 -7.61 8.43
N PHE A 50 2.90 -7.29 8.38
CA PHE A 50 3.98 -8.18 8.74
C PHE A 50 5.09 -7.45 9.48
N CYS A 51 5.87 -8.20 10.22
CA CYS A 51 7.20 -7.82 10.68
C CYS A 51 8.19 -8.86 10.19
N ASP A 52 9.26 -8.42 9.54
CA ASP A 52 10.37 -9.29 9.17
C ASP A 52 11.04 -9.87 10.40
N LYS A 53 11.91 -10.84 10.17
CA LYS A 53 12.61 -11.58 11.23
C LYS A 53 13.24 -10.65 12.27
N GLN A 54 12.88 -10.86 13.52
CA GLN A 54 13.54 -10.30 14.68
C GLN A 54 14.10 -11.44 15.55
N SER A 55 15.34 -11.29 16.00
CA SER A 55 16.04 -12.31 16.78
C SER A 55 16.22 -11.82 18.21
N PHE A 56 15.77 -12.61 19.18
CA PHE A 56 15.89 -12.31 20.60
C PHE A 56 16.68 -13.39 21.30
N GLN A 57 17.48 -12.98 22.31
CA GLN A 57 18.15 -13.89 23.23
C GLN A 57 17.16 -14.25 24.35
N LEU A 58 16.73 -15.50 24.40
CA LEU A 58 15.87 -15.99 25.46
C LEU A 58 16.68 -16.86 26.44
N ASP A 59 16.56 -16.61 27.73
CA ASP A 59 17.17 -17.39 28.78
C ASP A 59 16.20 -18.45 29.31
N PHE A 60 16.24 -19.63 28.73
CA PHE A 60 15.42 -20.77 29.16
C PHE A 60 15.94 -21.48 30.42
N THR A 61 17.09 -21.04 30.99
CA THR A 61 17.59 -21.61 32.27
C THR A 61 16.82 -21.06 33.46
N LYS A 62 16.12 -19.96 33.29
CA LYS A 62 15.19 -19.37 34.25
C LYS A 62 13.78 -19.97 34.13
N VAL A 63 13.69 -21.26 33.75
CA VAL A 63 12.43 -22.00 33.82
C VAL A 63 11.94 -22.01 35.25
N ARG A 64 10.85 -21.36 35.47
CA ARG A 64 10.19 -21.27 36.75
C ARG A 64 9.79 -22.67 37.23
N ASP A 65 10.13 -22.96 38.46
CA ASP A 65 9.58 -24.10 39.20
C ASP A 65 8.16 -23.74 39.66
N GLU A 66 7.22 -23.76 38.70
CA GLU A 66 5.84 -23.37 38.96
C GLU A 66 5.06 -24.49 39.62
N SER A 67 4.78 -24.31 40.89
CA SER A 67 3.62 -24.95 41.47
C SER A 67 2.35 -24.25 40.95
N PRO A 68 1.41 -24.94 40.27
CA PRO A 68 0.17 -24.36 39.78
C PRO A 68 -0.75 -23.81 40.88
N THR A 69 -0.30 -23.86 42.14
CA THR A 69 -1.01 -23.40 43.32
C THR A 69 -0.47 -22.08 43.91
N ASP A 70 0.51 -21.43 43.25
CA ASP A 70 1.01 -20.14 43.72
C ASP A 70 0.06 -19.02 43.29
N PRO A 71 -0.59 -18.30 44.26
CA PRO A 71 -1.47 -17.21 43.93
C PRO A 71 -0.77 -15.93 43.44
N ASP A 72 0.56 -15.86 43.55
CA ASP A 72 1.38 -14.74 43.08
C ASP A 72 1.88 -14.94 41.64
N HIS A 73 1.00 -15.42 40.75
CA HIS A 73 1.31 -15.50 39.30
C HIS A 73 1.59 -14.13 38.64
N ALA A 74 1.62 -13.04 39.39
CA ALA A 74 1.95 -11.72 38.88
C ALA A 74 3.44 -11.54 38.52
N ASP A 75 4.31 -12.44 38.99
CA ASP A 75 5.75 -12.31 38.81
C ASP A 75 6.29 -13.31 37.75
N HIS A 76 5.74 -13.21 36.54
CA HIS A 76 6.21 -13.95 35.39
C HIS A 76 7.48 -13.32 34.79
N SER A 77 8.51 -13.13 35.59
CA SER A 77 9.80 -12.55 35.19
C SER A 77 10.73 -13.52 34.42
N TRP A 78 10.17 -14.54 33.79
CA TRP A 78 10.95 -15.43 32.92
C TRP A 78 11.39 -14.74 31.61
N LEU A 79 10.82 -13.60 31.31
CA LEU A 79 11.33 -12.65 30.34
C LEU A 79 11.80 -11.41 31.12
N GLU A 80 12.94 -11.48 31.80
CA GLU A 80 13.63 -10.30 32.34
C GLU A 80 14.22 -9.45 31.18
N HIS A 81 13.52 -9.32 30.11
CA HIS A 81 13.96 -8.55 28.97
C HIS A 81 12.87 -7.54 28.64
N ASP A 82 13.31 -6.43 28.08
CA ASP A 82 12.46 -5.42 27.48
C ASP A 82 11.31 -6.06 26.72
N ASP A 83 10.17 -5.43 26.73
CA ASP A 83 8.99 -5.87 25.99
C ASP A 83 9.37 -6.21 24.54
N ILE A 84 8.98 -7.39 24.08
CA ILE A 84 9.16 -7.76 22.67
C ILE A 84 8.17 -6.94 21.85
N THR A 85 8.68 -5.97 21.12
CA THR A 85 7.87 -5.08 20.27
C THR A 85 8.06 -5.45 18.80
N PHE A 86 6.97 -5.65 18.08
CA PHE A 86 6.95 -5.86 16.64
C PHE A 86 6.42 -4.62 15.92
N GLU A 87 7.23 -4.02 15.08
CA GLU A 87 6.80 -2.95 14.18
C GLU A 87 6.19 -3.54 12.92
N LEU A 88 4.87 -3.57 12.86
CA LEU A 88 4.15 -4.12 11.72
C LEU A 88 4.11 -3.13 10.55
N GLN A 89 4.45 -3.61 9.37
CA GLN A 89 4.45 -2.87 8.12
C GLN A 89 3.38 -3.43 7.16
N ARG A 90 2.86 -2.56 6.30
CA ARG A 90 1.95 -2.97 5.22
C ARG A 90 2.78 -3.44 4.02
N PRO A 91 2.42 -4.56 3.37
CA PRO A 91 3.17 -5.07 2.21
C PRO A 91 2.89 -4.32 0.90
N PHE A 92 2.19 -3.21 0.92
CA PHE A 92 1.81 -2.41 -0.24
C PHE A 92 1.87 -0.90 0.07
N GLY A 93 1.79 -0.09 -0.96
CA GLY A 93 1.59 1.35 -0.84
C GLY A 93 0.13 1.71 -0.56
N LYS A 94 -0.13 2.98 -0.30
CA LYS A 94 -1.47 3.57 -0.28
C LYS A 94 -1.51 4.72 -1.26
N LEU A 95 -2.52 4.77 -2.13
CA LEU A 95 -2.72 5.82 -3.10
C LEU A 95 -3.87 6.74 -2.68
N GLY A 96 -3.62 8.04 -2.74
CA GLY A 96 -4.64 9.08 -2.74
C GLY A 96 -4.54 9.87 -4.05
N VAL A 97 -5.68 10.21 -4.63
CA VAL A 97 -5.75 11.04 -5.85
C VAL A 97 -6.56 12.29 -5.55
N PHE A 98 -6.00 13.43 -5.91
CA PHE A 98 -6.50 14.75 -5.58
C PHE A 98 -6.44 15.65 -6.81
N ALA A 99 -7.44 16.52 -7.01
CA ALA A 99 -7.50 17.42 -8.13
C ALA A 99 -7.84 18.85 -7.70
N ALA A 100 -7.29 19.84 -8.43
CA ALA A 100 -7.63 21.25 -8.28
C ALA A 100 -7.66 21.93 -9.65
N LYS A 101 -8.32 23.08 -9.73
CA LYS A 101 -8.34 23.97 -10.90
C LYS A 101 -7.36 25.13 -10.71
N PRO A 102 -6.83 25.74 -11.79
CA PRO A 102 -6.19 27.05 -11.71
C PRO A 102 -7.14 28.09 -11.14
N ALA A 103 -6.62 29.05 -10.36
CA ALA A 103 -7.41 30.16 -9.86
C ALA A 103 -7.96 31.00 -11.03
N GLY A 104 -9.24 31.39 -10.92
CA GLY A 104 -9.93 32.14 -11.97
C GLY A 104 -10.57 31.26 -13.04
N GLU A 105 -10.34 29.96 -13.04
CA GLU A 105 -11.01 29.02 -13.93
C GLU A 105 -12.49 28.85 -13.52
N ILE A 106 -13.39 29.23 -14.41
CA ILE A 106 -14.85 29.18 -14.19
C ILE A 106 -15.51 27.91 -14.71
N ALA A 107 -14.84 27.20 -15.62
CA ALA A 107 -15.36 25.94 -16.14
C ALA A 107 -15.48 24.88 -15.03
N THR A 108 -16.52 24.07 -15.10
CA THR A 108 -16.69 22.93 -14.23
C THR A 108 -15.64 21.88 -14.57
N LEU A 109 -14.90 21.43 -13.57
CA LEU A 109 -14.00 20.29 -13.69
C LEU A 109 -14.57 19.12 -12.89
N LYS A 110 -14.65 17.97 -13.51
CA LYS A 110 -15.21 16.76 -12.91
C LYS A 110 -14.39 15.55 -13.30
N VAL A 111 -13.79 14.87 -12.33
CA VAL A 111 -13.13 13.58 -12.56
C VAL A 111 -14.19 12.50 -12.69
N THR A 112 -14.26 11.85 -13.85
CA THR A 112 -15.30 10.89 -14.22
C THR A 112 -14.82 9.43 -14.14
N GLY A 113 -13.51 9.20 -14.18
CA GLY A 113 -12.95 7.86 -14.07
C GLY A 113 -11.48 7.86 -13.65
N LEU A 114 -11.10 6.84 -12.93
CA LEU A 114 -9.73 6.55 -12.53
C LEU A 114 -9.44 5.08 -12.85
N THR A 115 -8.34 4.81 -13.54
CA THR A 115 -7.97 3.45 -13.95
C THR A 115 -6.48 3.24 -13.76
N MET A 116 -6.11 2.21 -13.01
CA MET A 116 -4.72 1.74 -12.97
C MET A 116 -4.49 0.79 -14.14
N LEU A 117 -3.61 1.16 -15.08
CA LEU A 117 -3.38 0.39 -16.30
C LEU A 117 -2.61 -0.90 -16.02
N GLU A 118 -2.93 -1.96 -16.77
CA GLU A 118 -2.30 -3.29 -16.63
C GLU A 118 -0.79 -3.26 -16.82
N SER A 119 -0.26 -2.34 -17.63
CA SER A 119 1.16 -2.26 -17.95
C SER A 119 2.08 -2.17 -16.72
N GLY A 120 1.62 -1.54 -15.65
CA GLY A 120 2.35 -1.41 -14.39
C GLY A 120 1.75 -2.21 -13.23
N THR A 121 0.52 -2.71 -13.37
CA THR A 121 -0.18 -3.42 -12.30
C THR A 121 0.43 -4.80 -12.08
N ARG A 122 0.82 -5.09 -10.85
CA ARG A 122 1.47 -6.36 -10.52
C ARG A 122 0.44 -7.45 -10.25
N LEU A 123 0.71 -8.66 -10.74
CA LEU A 123 -0.19 -9.80 -10.60
C LEU A 123 -0.35 -10.24 -9.13
N ARG A 124 0.72 -10.11 -8.33
CA ARG A 124 0.76 -10.55 -6.94
C ARG A 124 1.72 -9.71 -6.13
N ASN A 125 1.57 -9.76 -4.82
CA ASN A 125 2.49 -9.14 -3.88
C ASN A 125 2.91 -10.15 -2.79
N TYR A 126 4.14 -10.04 -2.30
CA TYR A 126 4.63 -10.86 -1.20
C TYR A 126 4.22 -10.25 0.15
N LEU A 127 3.88 -11.10 1.12
CA LEU A 127 3.60 -10.65 2.48
C LEU A 127 4.89 -10.14 3.15
N MET A 128 5.92 -10.99 3.24
CA MET A 128 7.22 -10.61 3.78
C MET A 128 8.01 -9.79 2.76
N THR A 129 9.06 -9.11 3.21
CA THR A 129 9.92 -8.35 2.30
C THR A 129 10.55 -9.27 1.24
N PRO A 130 10.22 -9.09 -0.04
CA PRO A 130 10.75 -9.93 -1.12
C PRO A 130 12.19 -9.57 -1.45
N THR A 131 12.91 -10.50 -2.02
CA THR A 131 14.19 -10.20 -2.67
C THR A 131 13.98 -9.43 -3.97
N ALA A 132 15.01 -8.72 -4.44
CA ALA A 132 14.96 -8.02 -5.72
C ALA A 132 14.63 -8.98 -6.89
N GLU A 133 15.11 -10.22 -6.84
CA GLU A 133 14.82 -11.26 -7.84
C GLU A 133 13.34 -11.68 -7.80
N GLN A 134 12.76 -11.86 -6.61
CA GLN A 134 11.35 -12.14 -6.44
C GLN A 134 10.48 -11.01 -7.00
N LEU A 135 10.82 -9.74 -6.70
CA LEU A 135 10.10 -8.58 -7.26
C LEU A 135 10.20 -8.51 -8.77
N ALA A 136 11.40 -8.65 -9.33
CA ALA A 136 11.61 -8.62 -10.77
C ALA A 136 10.89 -9.76 -11.51
N GLY A 137 10.68 -10.90 -10.85
CA GLY A 137 9.98 -12.07 -11.36
C GLY A 137 8.43 -11.96 -11.33
N ILE A 138 7.85 -10.94 -10.70
CA ILE A 138 6.40 -10.76 -10.70
C ILE A 138 5.93 -10.26 -12.08
N GLN A 139 5.00 -10.99 -12.67
CA GLN A 139 4.34 -10.59 -13.92
C GLN A 139 3.34 -9.47 -13.68
N ASN A 140 2.98 -8.74 -14.73
CA ASN A 140 1.86 -7.80 -14.66
C ASN A 140 0.53 -8.56 -14.52
N ALA A 141 -0.45 -7.90 -13.89
CA ALA A 141 -1.81 -8.39 -13.88
C ALA A 141 -2.39 -8.39 -15.30
N SER A 142 -3.39 -9.21 -15.54
CA SER A 142 -4.16 -9.16 -16.77
C SER A 142 -5.33 -8.19 -16.60
N GLY A 143 -5.33 -7.13 -17.37
CA GLY A 143 -6.39 -6.13 -17.40
C GLY A 143 -6.18 -4.95 -16.45
N ASP A 144 -6.87 -3.88 -16.79
CA ASP A 144 -6.86 -2.62 -16.04
C ASP A 144 -7.69 -2.75 -14.75
N ILE A 145 -7.29 -2.02 -13.71
CA ILE A 145 -8.05 -1.92 -12.46
C ILE A 145 -8.81 -0.60 -12.44
N VAL A 146 -10.13 -0.66 -12.46
CA VAL A 146 -10.99 0.53 -12.31
C VAL A 146 -11.07 0.88 -10.83
N LEU A 147 -10.68 2.11 -10.49
CA LEU A 147 -10.73 2.62 -9.13
C LEU A 147 -12.07 3.31 -8.87
N SER A 148 -12.55 3.21 -7.63
CA SER A 148 -13.81 3.85 -7.24
C SER A 148 -13.70 5.36 -7.21
N VAL A 149 -14.48 6.04 -8.04
CA VAL A 149 -14.72 7.49 -8.00
C VAL A 149 -16.09 7.73 -7.36
N VAL A 150 -16.32 8.92 -6.84
CA VAL A 150 -17.65 9.31 -6.35
C VAL A 150 -18.69 9.09 -7.45
N GLU A 151 -19.87 8.55 -7.09
CA GLU A 151 -20.96 8.27 -8.03
C GLU A 151 -21.32 9.53 -8.84
N GLY A 152 -21.41 9.37 -10.15
CA GLY A 152 -21.61 10.46 -11.07
C GLY A 152 -20.36 11.33 -11.34
N GLY A 153 -19.19 10.96 -10.80
CA GLY A 153 -17.92 11.68 -10.91
C GLY A 153 -17.67 12.68 -9.79
N ALA A 154 -16.39 12.90 -9.47
CA ALA A 154 -15.96 13.84 -8.41
C ALA A 154 -15.85 15.26 -8.98
N GLU A 155 -16.73 16.17 -8.57
CA GLU A 155 -16.61 17.59 -8.88
C GLU A 155 -15.43 18.20 -8.13
N VAL A 156 -14.55 18.90 -8.86
CA VAL A 156 -13.36 19.54 -8.31
C VAL A 156 -13.71 20.96 -7.88
N THR A 157 -13.72 21.20 -6.58
CA THR A 157 -14.08 22.48 -5.96
C THR A 157 -12.88 23.35 -5.65
N GLU A 158 -11.75 22.74 -5.35
CA GLU A 158 -10.54 23.45 -4.95
C GLU A 158 -9.85 24.16 -6.13
N THR A 159 -9.30 25.33 -5.86
CA THR A 159 -8.56 26.14 -6.83
C THR A 159 -7.21 26.54 -6.28
N LEU A 160 -6.19 26.55 -7.13
CA LEU A 160 -4.83 26.96 -6.76
C LEU A 160 -4.41 28.20 -7.50
N ALA A 161 -3.83 29.16 -6.79
CA ALA A 161 -3.24 30.36 -7.39
C ALA A 161 -1.96 30.03 -8.15
N ASP A 162 -1.63 30.80 -9.19
CA ASP A 162 -0.45 30.57 -10.04
C ASP A 162 0.86 30.73 -9.27
N ASN A 163 0.88 31.55 -8.22
CA ASN A 163 2.05 31.94 -7.45
C ASN A 163 2.24 31.17 -6.14
N ILE A 164 1.57 30.02 -5.98
CA ILE A 164 1.75 29.19 -4.77
C ILE A 164 3.12 28.55 -4.71
N THR A 165 3.60 28.32 -3.50
CA THR A 165 4.86 27.62 -3.24
C THR A 165 4.79 26.13 -3.65
N LEU A 166 5.97 25.52 -3.82
CA LEU A 166 6.04 24.07 -4.08
C LEU A 166 5.41 23.25 -2.95
N ALA A 167 5.62 23.66 -1.70
CA ALA A 167 5.02 22.99 -0.54
C ALA A 167 3.48 23.04 -0.57
N GLU A 168 2.89 24.13 -0.97
CA GLU A 168 1.44 24.27 -1.14
C GLU A 168 0.93 23.40 -2.30
N ARG A 169 1.69 23.33 -3.42
CA ARG A 169 1.37 22.43 -4.55
C ARG A 169 1.43 20.94 -4.18
N GLN A 170 2.27 20.59 -3.23
CA GLN A 170 2.46 19.20 -2.78
C GLN A 170 1.55 18.85 -1.60
N ASN A 171 0.78 19.80 -1.07
CA ASN A 171 -0.11 19.55 0.06
C ASN A 171 -1.50 19.08 -0.41
N PRO A 172 -1.86 17.79 -0.21
CA PRO A 172 -3.15 17.25 -0.62
C PRO A 172 -4.36 17.98 -0.02
N ALA A 173 -4.18 18.69 1.12
CA ALA A 173 -5.25 19.46 1.75
C ALA A 173 -5.74 20.65 0.93
N ASN A 174 -4.97 21.07 -0.08
CA ASN A 174 -5.34 22.15 -1.00
C ASN A 174 -6.08 21.65 -2.26
N TYR A 175 -6.47 20.38 -2.29
CA TYR A 175 -7.09 19.73 -3.44
C TYR A 175 -8.37 18.99 -3.03
N THR A 176 -9.26 18.83 -3.99
CA THR A 176 -10.44 17.96 -3.84
C THR A 176 -10.04 16.50 -3.93
N PRO A 177 -10.32 15.64 -2.94
CA PRO A 177 -10.11 14.21 -3.05
C PRO A 177 -11.08 13.60 -4.08
N VAL A 178 -10.59 12.76 -4.98
CA VAL A 178 -11.39 12.19 -6.07
C VAL A 178 -11.62 10.69 -5.98
N LEU A 179 -10.83 9.97 -5.17
CA LEU A 179 -11.10 8.56 -4.84
C LEU A 179 -12.22 8.44 -3.82
N ALA A 180 -13.23 7.61 -4.10
CA ALA A 180 -14.31 7.29 -3.17
C ALA A 180 -13.85 6.33 -2.04
N ALA A 181 -12.84 5.49 -2.33
CA ALA A 181 -12.24 4.57 -1.37
C ALA A 181 -10.72 4.52 -1.55
N PRO A 182 -9.94 4.27 -0.49
CA PRO A 182 -8.49 4.10 -0.61
C PRO A 182 -8.14 2.98 -1.56
N PHE A 183 -7.12 3.18 -2.40
CA PHE A 183 -6.51 2.14 -3.21
C PHE A 183 -5.11 1.81 -2.67
N TYR A 184 -4.75 0.54 -2.73
CA TYR A 184 -3.49 0.03 -2.19
C TYR A 184 -2.68 -0.65 -3.31
N PRO A 185 -1.87 0.09 -4.09
CA PRO A 185 -1.06 -0.50 -5.15
C PRO A 185 -0.03 -1.47 -4.58
N PHE A 186 0.20 -2.56 -5.29
CA PHE A 186 1.26 -3.50 -4.97
C PHE A 186 2.63 -2.88 -5.15
N GLU A 187 3.61 -3.42 -4.42
CA GLU A 187 5.00 -3.04 -4.56
C GLU A 187 5.47 -3.22 -6.02
N ASN A 188 6.10 -2.18 -6.56
CA ASN A 188 6.62 -2.17 -7.93
C ASN A 188 7.96 -1.45 -7.98
N PRO A 189 9.06 -2.12 -8.31
CA PRO A 189 10.39 -1.53 -8.36
C PRO A 189 10.62 -0.63 -9.58
N TYR A 190 9.72 -0.65 -10.56
CA TYR A 190 9.84 0.15 -11.77
C TYR A 190 9.29 1.55 -11.54
N ALA A 191 10.11 2.56 -11.88
CA ALA A 191 9.79 3.96 -11.66
C ALA A 191 9.52 4.69 -12.98
N ASN A 192 8.81 5.80 -12.88
CA ASN A 192 8.65 6.78 -13.95
C ASN A 192 9.99 7.40 -14.38
N GLY A 193 9.99 8.20 -15.44
CA GLY A 193 11.16 8.89 -15.99
C GLY A 193 11.63 10.11 -15.19
N GLY A 194 11.42 10.13 -13.86
CA GLY A 194 11.84 11.20 -12.96
C GLY A 194 10.78 12.26 -12.69
N SER A 195 9.62 12.17 -13.31
CA SER A 195 8.46 13.01 -13.01
C SER A 195 7.14 12.28 -13.31
N TRP A 196 6.06 12.71 -12.66
CA TRP A 196 4.74 12.07 -12.74
C TRP A 196 4.09 12.15 -14.14
N ASN A 197 4.60 12.95 -15.05
CA ASN A 197 4.14 13.07 -16.44
C ASN A 197 5.09 12.43 -17.46
N THR A 198 6.13 11.74 -17.02
CA THR A 198 7.15 11.14 -17.89
C THR A 198 7.17 9.62 -17.68
N PRO A 199 6.88 8.83 -18.74
CA PRO A 199 6.95 7.38 -18.63
C PRO A 199 8.35 6.90 -18.30
N GLY A 200 8.44 5.78 -17.60
CA GLY A 200 9.69 5.08 -17.32
C GLY A 200 10.26 4.43 -18.57
N THR A 201 11.54 4.09 -18.54
CA THR A 201 12.23 3.46 -19.67
C THR A 201 11.76 2.04 -19.94
N ASP A 202 11.30 1.33 -18.92
CA ASP A 202 10.87 -0.06 -19.01
C ASP A 202 9.37 -0.21 -19.33
N GLY A 203 8.59 0.88 -19.18
CA GLY A 203 7.14 0.87 -19.39
C GLY A 203 6.40 -0.11 -18.46
N LYS A 204 6.95 -0.32 -17.24
CA LYS A 204 6.42 -1.25 -16.23
C LYS A 204 6.05 -0.56 -14.91
N GLU A 205 6.19 0.74 -14.84
CA GLU A 205 5.73 1.56 -13.72
C GLU A 205 4.21 1.52 -13.61
N HIS A 206 3.68 1.76 -12.42
CA HIS A 206 2.25 1.99 -12.27
C HIS A 206 1.82 3.25 -13.03
N VAL A 207 0.81 3.11 -13.87
CA VAL A 207 0.24 4.23 -14.66
C VAL A 207 -1.21 4.42 -14.26
N LEU A 208 -1.53 5.60 -13.73
CA LEU A 208 -2.88 6.02 -13.43
C LEU A 208 -3.44 6.83 -14.59
N LYS A 209 -4.47 6.32 -15.24
CA LYS A 209 -5.28 7.03 -16.22
C LYS A 209 -6.39 7.78 -15.50
N ILE A 210 -6.58 9.06 -15.83
CA ILE A 210 -7.58 9.95 -15.26
C ILE A 210 -8.47 10.44 -16.37
N ASP A 211 -9.74 10.03 -16.38
CA ASP A 211 -10.75 10.56 -17.27
C ASP A 211 -11.49 11.69 -16.57
N TYR A 212 -11.64 12.84 -17.22
CA TYR A 212 -12.30 14.01 -16.65
C TYR A 212 -13.06 14.83 -17.70
N ALA A 213 -14.07 15.54 -17.26
CA ALA A 213 -14.80 16.53 -18.04
C ALA A 213 -14.36 17.93 -17.60
N PHE A 214 -14.05 18.78 -18.57
CA PHE A 214 -13.73 20.19 -18.38
C PHE A 214 -14.76 21.03 -19.17
N GLY A 215 -15.74 21.59 -18.47
CA GLY A 215 -16.97 22.04 -19.10
C GLY A 215 -17.67 20.87 -19.81
N ASP A 216 -17.95 21.02 -21.09
CA ASP A 216 -18.58 19.99 -21.93
C ASP A 216 -17.59 19.08 -22.65
N GLU A 217 -16.28 19.28 -22.44
CA GLU A 217 -15.22 18.50 -23.10
C GLU A 217 -14.75 17.35 -22.22
N SER A 218 -14.76 16.13 -22.77
CA SER A 218 -14.13 14.97 -22.15
C SER A 218 -12.64 14.91 -22.48
N ARG A 219 -11.82 14.70 -21.49
CA ARG A 219 -10.35 14.65 -21.59
C ARG A 219 -9.80 13.47 -20.81
N THR A 220 -8.57 13.08 -21.15
CA THR A 220 -7.84 12.02 -20.46
C THR A 220 -6.41 12.48 -20.14
N GLY A 221 -5.98 12.24 -18.93
CA GLY A 221 -4.59 12.45 -18.49
C GLY A 221 -3.98 11.15 -18.00
N TYR A 222 -2.65 11.10 -17.96
CA TYR A 222 -1.88 9.97 -17.45
C TYR A 222 -0.88 10.44 -16.41
N VAL A 223 -0.77 9.67 -15.34
CA VAL A 223 0.19 9.88 -14.26
C VAL A 223 1.05 8.64 -14.16
N TYR A 224 2.36 8.79 -14.35
CA TYR A 224 3.36 7.74 -14.24
C TYR A 224 3.94 7.77 -12.82
N MET A 225 3.70 6.73 -12.06
CA MET A 225 4.09 6.70 -10.65
C MET A 225 5.60 6.43 -10.49
N PRO A 226 6.23 6.93 -9.42
CA PRO A 226 7.53 6.45 -9.00
C PRO A 226 7.45 4.97 -8.63
N ALA A 227 8.58 4.33 -8.34
CA ALA A 227 8.58 3.01 -7.74
C ALA A 227 7.65 2.98 -6.51
N VAL A 228 6.80 1.96 -6.44
CA VAL A 228 5.87 1.82 -5.31
C VAL A 228 6.51 0.94 -4.25
N GLU A 229 6.76 1.54 -3.11
CA GLU A 229 7.36 0.91 -1.94
C GLU A 229 6.29 0.53 -0.92
N ARG A 230 6.60 -0.48 -0.12
CA ARG A 230 5.80 -0.92 1.02
C ARG A 230 5.59 0.20 2.02
N ASN A 231 4.49 0.16 2.72
CA ASN A 231 4.16 1.06 3.84
C ASN A 231 4.27 2.56 3.50
N THR A 232 4.23 2.92 2.22
CA THR A 232 4.40 4.29 1.72
C THR A 232 3.09 4.86 1.22
N TYR A 233 2.82 6.13 1.52
CA TYR A 233 1.66 6.86 1.01
C TYR A 233 2.04 7.72 -0.19
N TYR A 234 1.33 7.55 -1.28
CA TYR A 234 1.47 8.31 -2.52
C TYR A 234 0.26 9.24 -2.69
N ALA A 235 0.50 10.55 -2.66
CA ALA A 235 -0.51 11.56 -2.97
C ALA A 235 -0.29 12.09 -4.39
N VAL A 236 -1.19 11.77 -5.30
CA VAL A 236 -1.20 12.30 -6.66
C VAL A 236 -2.03 13.58 -6.67
N CYS A 237 -1.37 14.73 -6.72
CA CYS A 237 -2.00 16.04 -6.76
C CYS A 237 -1.99 16.58 -8.19
N CYS A 238 -3.15 16.64 -8.82
CA CYS A 238 -3.33 17.06 -10.21
C CYS A 238 -3.89 18.49 -10.28
N LEU A 239 -3.17 19.38 -10.92
CA LEU A 239 -3.69 20.67 -11.35
C LEU A 239 -4.15 20.52 -12.80
N MET A 240 -5.44 20.69 -13.08
CA MET A 240 -6.07 20.40 -14.37
C MET A 240 -6.71 21.65 -14.96
#